data_8b66ab88dc8a7906e3f80c0875694605
#
_entry.id   8b66ab88dc8a7906e3f80c0875694605
#
_cell.length_a   1.000
_cell.length_b   1.000
_cell.length_c   1.000
_cell.angle_alpha   90.00
_cell.angle_beta   90.00
_cell.angle_gamma   90.00
#
_symmetry.space_group_name_H-M   'P 1'
#
loop_
_entity.id
_entity.type
_entity.pdbx_description
1 polymer ?
#
loop_
_entity_poly.entity_id
_entity_poly.type
_entity_poly.pdbx_seq_one_letter_code
_entity_poly.pdbx_strand_id
1 'polypeptide(L)'
;GFYLGQTRAQKLQASQRLHSLPVYHGYHVALWCAIPSVIIILLWFTLEPIVIQSAIKSDLSGKLAGVSETEAMMLMTEVKNISQGITGLSTEDPQIIKAGEAMASLNDASRTSMLVIILAIAIGITLYARSMITPKFGARYSVEYIFNGFLFFSSTIAILTTIGIVLSLFYESLLFFEQVPVTDFLFGLKWYPQIAIRADQGASSGAFGAVPVFAGTFLIALIAMVIAGPIGLF
;
A
#
# COMPACT_ATOMS: atom_id res chain seq x y z
N GLY A 1 -4.12 -22.68 11.05
CA GLY A 1 -4.09 -23.38 9.74
C GLY A 1 -2.90 -24.32 9.62
N PHE A 2 -1.66 -23.82 9.65
CA PHE A 2 -0.44 -24.60 9.38
C PHE A 2 -0.33 -25.89 10.22
N TYR A 3 -0.34 -25.77 11.54
CA TYR A 3 -0.21 -26.91 12.44
C TYR A 3 -1.34 -27.94 12.27
N LEU A 4 -2.56 -27.49 12.01
CA LEU A 4 -3.70 -28.39 11.79
C LEU A 4 -3.56 -29.20 10.49
N GLY A 5 -3.01 -28.60 9.44
CA GLY A 5 -2.71 -29.29 8.19
C GLY A 5 -1.56 -30.30 8.35
N GLN A 6 -0.47 -29.87 8.95
CA GLN A 6 0.71 -30.70 9.19
C GLN A 6 0.41 -31.92 10.08
N THR A 7 -0.28 -31.73 11.21
CA THR A 7 -0.61 -32.83 12.14
C THR A 7 -1.54 -33.87 11.51
N ARG A 8 -2.51 -33.44 10.66
CA ARG A 8 -3.34 -34.37 9.91
C ARG A 8 -2.52 -35.19 8.91
N ALA A 9 -1.63 -34.52 8.17
CA ALA A 9 -0.76 -35.20 7.22
C ALA A 9 0.18 -36.21 7.92
N GLN A 10 0.77 -35.85 9.06
CA GLN A 10 1.60 -36.76 9.86
C GLN A 10 0.83 -38.01 10.34
N LYS A 11 -0.43 -37.83 10.77
CA LYS A 11 -1.29 -38.99 11.15
C LYS A 11 -1.57 -39.90 9.97
N LEU A 12 -1.78 -39.35 8.78
CA LEU A 12 -1.98 -40.16 7.56
C LEU A 12 -0.68 -40.83 7.12
N GLN A 13 0.47 -40.17 7.27
CA GLN A 13 1.79 -40.75 6.96
C GLN A 13 2.12 -41.98 7.80
N ALA A 14 1.62 -42.08 9.03
CA ALA A 14 1.80 -43.24 9.88
C ALA A 14 1.11 -44.52 9.33
N SER A 15 0.08 -44.36 8.48
CA SER A 15 -0.68 -45.46 7.89
C SER A 15 -0.44 -45.69 6.40
N GLN A 16 -0.02 -44.64 5.66
CA GLN A 16 0.14 -44.69 4.19
C GLN A 16 1.26 -43.75 3.73
N ARG A 17 1.94 -44.08 2.60
CA ARG A 17 2.90 -43.18 1.99
C ARG A 17 2.18 -41.96 1.40
N LEU A 18 2.56 -40.75 1.86
CA LEU A 18 2.08 -39.51 1.32
C LEU A 18 2.82 -39.14 0.03
N HIS A 19 2.11 -38.55 -0.93
CA HIS A 19 2.69 -38.01 -2.16
C HIS A 19 3.58 -36.77 -1.91
N SER A 20 3.26 -35.98 -0.91
CA SER A 20 3.99 -34.74 -0.53
C SER A 20 4.36 -34.79 0.96
N LEU A 21 5.46 -34.10 1.31
CA LEU A 21 5.88 -33.95 2.71
C LEU A 21 4.78 -33.29 3.57
N PRO A 22 4.60 -33.68 4.85
CA PRO A 22 3.59 -33.12 5.75
C PRO A 22 3.65 -31.59 5.89
N VAL A 23 4.83 -31.00 5.74
CA VAL A 23 5.05 -29.54 5.80
C VAL A 23 4.29 -28.81 4.68
N TYR A 24 4.26 -29.36 3.46
CA TYR A 24 3.51 -28.76 2.34
C TYR A 24 1.99 -28.78 2.56
N HIS A 25 1.47 -29.78 3.24
CA HIS A 25 0.06 -29.82 3.65
C HIS A 25 -0.25 -28.71 4.68
N GLY A 26 0.70 -28.42 5.57
CA GLY A 26 0.61 -27.28 6.48
C GLY A 26 0.55 -25.93 5.73
N TYR A 27 1.48 -25.72 4.79
CA TYR A 27 1.49 -24.52 3.94
C TYR A 27 0.24 -24.39 3.08
N HIS A 28 -0.25 -25.49 2.51
CA HIS A 28 -1.49 -25.48 1.74
C HIS A 28 -2.66 -24.93 2.57
N VAL A 29 -2.90 -25.47 3.76
CA VAL A 29 -3.99 -25.02 4.65
C VAL A 29 -3.77 -23.57 5.09
N ALA A 30 -2.52 -23.17 5.37
CA ALA A 30 -2.20 -21.81 5.77
C ALA A 30 -2.48 -20.79 4.64
N LEU A 31 -2.07 -21.09 3.41
CA LEU A 31 -2.28 -20.24 2.25
C LEU A 31 -3.76 -20.10 1.90
N TRP A 32 -4.50 -21.23 1.89
CA TRP A 32 -5.95 -21.21 1.65
C TRP A 32 -6.73 -20.46 2.72
N CYS A 33 -6.23 -20.38 3.94
CA CYS A 33 -6.80 -19.54 5.00
C CYS A 33 -6.37 -18.09 4.86
N ALA A 34 -5.08 -17.82 4.61
CA ALA A 34 -4.51 -16.49 4.62
C ALA A 34 -4.98 -15.62 3.42
N ILE A 35 -4.96 -16.19 2.19
CA ILE A 35 -5.26 -15.42 0.98
C ILE A 35 -6.67 -14.82 1.00
N PRO A 36 -7.75 -15.60 1.22
CA PRO A 36 -9.09 -15.03 1.28
C PRO A 36 -9.28 -14.07 2.44
N SER A 37 -8.65 -14.34 3.60
CA SER A 37 -8.74 -13.44 4.76
C SER A 37 -8.11 -12.08 4.46
N VAL A 38 -6.94 -12.05 3.80
CA VAL A 38 -6.28 -10.80 3.39
C VAL A 38 -7.11 -10.05 2.36
N ILE A 39 -7.68 -10.76 1.36
CA ILE A 39 -8.55 -10.13 0.35
C ILE A 39 -9.76 -9.47 1.02
N ILE A 40 -10.41 -10.16 1.97
CA ILE A 40 -11.56 -9.62 2.69
C ILE A 40 -11.18 -8.40 3.52
N ILE A 41 -10.03 -8.43 4.20
CA ILE A 41 -9.52 -7.29 4.96
C ILE A 41 -9.33 -6.08 4.02
N LEU A 42 -8.67 -6.27 2.88
CA LEU A 42 -8.41 -5.20 1.93
C LEU A 42 -9.71 -4.63 1.35
N LEU A 43 -10.66 -5.49 0.99
CA LEU A 43 -11.98 -5.06 0.53
C LEU A 43 -12.73 -4.30 1.62
N TRP A 44 -12.66 -4.77 2.87
CA TRP A 44 -13.31 -4.12 3.99
C TRP A 44 -12.78 -2.70 4.20
N PHE A 45 -11.45 -2.54 4.30
CA PHE A 45 -10.83 -1.22 4.45
C PHE A 45 -11.14 -0.25 3.31
N THR A 46 -11.40 -0.78 2.11
CA THR A 46 -11.75 0.04 0.95
C THR A 46 -13.24 0.42 0.95
N LEU A 47 -14.12 -0.50 1.32
CA LEU A 47 -15.57 -0.31 1.25
C LEU A 47 -16.15 0.37 2.50
N GLU A 48 -15.61 0.07 3.68
CA GLU A 48 -16.09 0.61 4.96
C GLU A 48 -16.24 2.13 4.96
N PRO A 49 -15.20 2.93 4.60
CA PRO A 49 -15.32 4.38 4.63
C PRO A 49 -16.38 4.89 3.62
N ILE A 50 -16.54 4.22 2.49
CA ILE A 50 -17.55 4.58 1.47
C ILE A 50 -18.95 4.36 2.00
N VAL A 51 -19.19 3.20 2.62
CA VAL A 51 -20.51 2.83 3.16
C VAL A 51 -20.88 3.72 4.35
N ILE A 52 -19.98 3.90 5.31
CA ILE A 52 -20.26 4.70 6.50
C ILE A 52 -20.46 6.17 6.14
N GLN A 53 -19.60 6.74 5.28
CA GLN A 53 -19.78 8.12 4.83
C GLN A 53 -21.06 8.33 4.04
N SER A 54 -21.47 7.37 3.21
CA SER A 54 -22.74 7.47 2.47
C SER A 54 -23.95 7.41 3.40
N ALA A 55 -23.91 6.56 4.44
CA ALA A 55 -24.96 6.48 5.45
C ALA A 55 -25.10 7.80 6.24
N ILE A 56 -23.98 8.36 6.70
CA ILE A 56 -24.00 9.64 7.43
C ILE A 56 -24.42 10.82 6.53
N LYS A 57 -23.97 10.84 5.27
CA LYS A 57 -24.45 11.86 4.29
C LYS A 57 -25.95 11.78 4.05
N SER A 58 -26.49 10.57 4.01
CA SER A 58 -27.94 10.37 3.87
C SER A 58 -28.71 10.90 5.08
N ASP A 59 -28.19 10.67 6.29
CA ASP A 59 -28.80 11.16 7.55
C ASP A 59 -28.75 12.69 7.65
N LEU A 60 -27.65 13.30 7.19
CA LEU A 60 -27.45 14.75 7.14
C LEU A 60 -27.98 15.42 5.88
N SER A 61 -28.70 14.72 5.01
CA SER A 61 -29.14 15.22 3.70
C SER A 61 -29.92 16.53 3.78
N GLY A 62 -30.72 16.74 4.82
CA GLY A 62 -31.47 17.98 5.05
C GLY A 62 -30.57 19.21 5.33
N LYS A 63 -29.42 19.00 5.97
CA LYS A 63 -28.43 20.07 6.23
C LYS A 63 -27.44 20.28 5.09
N LEU A 64 -27.17 19.23 4.34
CA LEU A 64 -26.30 19.29 3.16
C LEU A 64 -27.03 19.86 1.93
N ALA A 65 -28.36 19.90 1.97
CA ALA A 65 -29.17 20.50 0.93
C ALA A 65 -29.05 22.05 0.97
N GLY A 66 -28.37 22.61 0.00
CA GLY A 66 -28.23 24.08 -0.15
C GLY A 66 -26.93 24.69 0.37
N VAL A 67 -26.01 23.90 0.92
CA VAL A 67 -24.67 24.34 1.30
C VAL A 67 -23.66 24.11 0.16
N SER A 68 -22.59 24.91 0.13
CA SER A 68 -21.52 24.73 -0.84
C SER A 68 -20.76 23.41 -0.60
N GLU A 69 -20.11 22.90 -1.64
CA GLU A 69 -19.33 21.66 -1.55
C GLU A 69 -18.24 21.75 -0.46
N THR A 70 -17.64 22.93 -0.31
CA THR A 70 -16.61 23.20 0.72
C THR A 70 -17.19 23.13 2.12
N GLU A 71 -18.37 23.69 2.35
CA GLU A 71 -19.07 23.64 3.65
C GLU A 71 -19.52 22.21 3.97
N ALA A 72 -20.02 21.48 2.98
CA ALA A 72 -20.39 20.07 3.16
C ALA A 72 -19.17 19.22 3.57
N MET A 73 -17.99 19.50 2.98
CA MET A 73 -16.75 18.82 3.34
C MET A 73 -16.27 19.18 4.76
N MET A 74 -16.42 20.44 5.16
CA MET A 74 -16.11 20.87 6.54
C MET A 74 -17.02 20.18 7.56
N LEU A 75 -18.34 20.15 7.32
CA LEU A 75 -19.30 19.46 8.18
C LEU A 75 -18.97 17.97 8.34
N MET A 76 -18.65 17.30 7.23
CA MET A 76 -18.26 15.88 7.29
C MET A 76 -16.93 15.65 8.03
N THR A 77 -15.99 16.60 7.93
CA THR A 77 -14.74 16.54 8.69
C THR A 77 -15.01 16.71 10.18
N GLU A 78 -15.92 17.58 10.55
CA GLU A 78 -16.33 17.81 11.94
C GLU A 78 -17.03 16.57 12.53
N VAL A 79 -17.97 15.97 11.82
CA VAL A 79 -18.59 14.69 12.19
C VAL A 79 -17.53 13.61 12.42
N LYS A 80 -16.54 13.53 11.53
CA LYS A 80 -15.43 12.57 11.64
C LYS A 80 -14.58 12.84 12.89
N ASN A 81 -14.25 14.10 13.19
CA ASN A 81 -13.47 14.46 14.35
C ASN A 81 -14.20 14.10 15.64
N ILE A 82 -15.52 14.37 15.72
CA ILE A 82 -16.37 13.96 16.86
C ILE A 82 -16.35 12.43 16.99
N SER A 83 -16.49 11.69 15.91
CA SER A 83 -16.46 10.22 15.94
C SER A 83 -15.13 9.64 16.43
N GLN A 84 -14.04 10.41 16.31
CA GLN A 84 -12.71 10.04 16.80
C GLN A 84 -12.42 10.52 18.23
N GLY A 85 -13.39 11.18 18.88
CA GLY A 85 -13.23 11.71 20.23
C GLY A 85 -12.30 12.93 20.31
N ILE A 86 -12.07 13.62 19.20
CA ILE A 86 -11.26 14.85 19.18
C ILE A 86 -12.10 15.97 19.82
N THR A 87 -11.77 16.30 21.06
CA THR A 87 -12.41 17.37 21.84
C THR A 87 -11.74 18.70 21.52
N GLY A 88 -12.54 19.77 21.43
CA GLY A 88 -12.04 21.13 21.13
C GLY A 88 -12.69 21.78 19.92
N LEU A 89 -13.66 21.11 19.31
CA LEU A 89 -14.49 21.68 18.26
C LEU A 89 -15.66 22.43 18.93
N SER A 90 -15.84 23.68 18.51
CA SER A 90 -16.85 24.59 19.02
C SER A 90 -18.27 24.34 18.46
N THR A 91 -18.56 23.11 18.06
CA THR A 91 -19.87 22.77 17.49
C THR A 91 -20.86 22.51 18.60
N GLU A 92 -21.77 23.45 18.81
CA GLU A 92 -22.94 23.29 19.66
C GLU A 92 -24.15 22.68 18.92
N ASP A 93 -24.00 22.28 17.65
CA ASP A 93 -25.11 21.75 16.86
C ASP A 93 -25.43 20.30 17.24
N PRO A 94 -26.61 20.04 17.87
CA PRO A 94 -26.96 18.71 18.36
C PRO A 94 -27.05 17.65 17.25
N GLN A 95 -27.32 18.05 15.99
CA GLN A 95 -27.43 17.12 14.88
C GLN A 95 -26.04 16.63 14.39
N ILE A 96 -25.05 17.52 14.42
CA ILE A 96 -23.67 17.16 14.06
C ILE A 96 -23.08 16.26 15.14
N ILE A 97 -23.32 16.56 16.40
CA ILE A 97 -22.90 15.72 17.54
C ILE A 97 -23.49 14.32 17.40
N LYS A 98 -24.81 14.23 17.17
CA LYS A 98 -25.51 12.95 17.01
C LYS A 98 -24.99 12.17 15.80
N ALA A 99 -24.71 12.84 14.69
CA ALA A 99 -24.11 12.20 13.50
C ALA A 99 -22.69 11.67 13.79
N GLY A 100 -21.90 12.39 14.60
CA GLY A 100 -20.57 11.95 15.04
C GLY A 100 -20.64 10.70 15.93
N GLU A 101 -21.57 10.68 16.90
CA GLU A 101 -21.81 9.51 17.75
C GLU A 101 -22.32 8.31 16.94
N ALA A 102 -23.22 8.54 15.98
CA ALA A 102 -23.70 7.51 15.06
C ALA A 102 -22.55 6.95 14.21
N MET A 103 -21.68 7.81 13.68
CA MET A 103 -20.50 7.40 12.95
C MET A 103 -19.53 6.58 13.82
N ALA A 104 -19.32 6.95 15.08
CA ALA A 104 -18.50 6.20 16.02
C ALA A 104 -19.09 4.80 16.27
N SER A 105 -20.39 4.70 16.53
CA SER A 105 -21.07 3.42 16.75
C SER A 105 -21.05 2.53 15.52
N LEU A 106 -21.17 3.10 14.31
CA LEU A 106 -21.05 2.37 13.04
C LEU A 106 -19.63 1.85 12.82
N ASN A 107 -18.60 2.66 13.14
CA ASN A 107 -17.22 2.24 13.05
C ASN A 107 -16.92 1.06 14.01
N ASP A 108 -17.40 1.11 15.25
CA ASP A 108 -17.21 0.04 16.23
C ASP A 108 -17.97 -1.24 15.85
N ALA A 109 -19.20 -1.08 15.37
CA ALA A 109 -19.98 -2.21 14.84
C ALA A 109 -19.32 -2.83 13.60
N SER A 110 -18.82 -2.01 12.67
CA SER A 110 -18.09 -2.45 11.49
C SER A 110 -16.82 -3.22 11.87
N ARG A 111 -16.03 -2.70 12.80
CA ARG A 111 -14.79 -3.34 13.28
C ARG A 111 -15.07 -4.69 13.92
N THR A 112 -16.10 -4.76 14.75
CA THR A 112 -16.51 -6.01 15.41
C THR A 112 -17.03 -7.01 14.38
N SER A 113 -17.85 -6.57 13.42
CA SER A 113 -18.39 -7.40 12.33
C SER A 113 -17.27 -7.94 11.45
N MET A 114 -16.27 -7.12 11.09
CA MET A 114 -15.10 -7.52 10.33
C MET A 114 -14.35 -8.67 11.04
N LEU A 115 -14.08 -8.54 12.34
CA LEU A 115 -13.38 -9.56 13.12
C LEU A 115 -14.17 -10.88 13.14
N VAL A 116 -15.48 -10.82 13.37
CA VAL A 116 -16.34 -12.02 13.40
C VAL A 116 -16.37 -12.72 12.04
N ILE A 117 -16.53 -11.94 10.95
CA ILE A 117 -16.58 -12.48 9.59
C ILE A 117 -15.24 -13.12 9.20
N ILE A 118 -14.11 -12.44 9.49
CA ILE A 118 -12.78 -12.98 9.20
C ILE A 118 -12.53 -14.27 9.97
N LEU A 119 -12.88 -14.31 11.26
CA LEU A 119 -12.73 -15.51 12.07
C LEU A 119 -13.60 -16.67 11.56
N ALA A 120 -14.86 -16.40 11.23
CA ALA A 120 -15.77 -17.40 10.70
C ALA A 120 -15.25 -17.99 9.37
N ILE A 121 -14.79 -17.13 8.46
CA ILE A 121 -14.24 -17.54 7.16
C ILE A 121 -12.93 -18.28 7.36
N ALA A 122 -12.02 -17.79 8.20
CA ALA A 122 -10.75 -18.45 8.49
C ALA A 122 -10.95 -19.86 9.07
N ILE A 123 -11.90 -20.03 9.99
CA ILE A 123 -12.26 -21.35 10.55
C ILE A 123 -12.87 -22.23 9.46
N GLY A 124 -13.86 -21.73 8.72
CA GLY A 124 -14.54 -22.49 7.67
C GLY A 124 -13.57 -22.98 6.59
N ILE A 125 -12.71 -22.09 6.08
CA ILE A 125 -11.70 -22.44 5.07
C ILE A 125 -10.65 -23.40 5.66
N THR A 126 -10.22 -23.21 6.89
CA THR A 126 -9.26 -24.13 7.55
C THR A 126 -9.83 -25.53 7.65
N LEU A 127 -11.10 -25.68 8.04
CA LEU A 127 -11.79 -26.98 8.11
C LEU A 127 -11.95 -27.59 6.72
N TYR A 128 -12.34 -26.81 5.73
CA TYR A 128 -12.47 -27.23 4.34
C TYR A 128 -11.13 -27.69 3.75
N ALA A 129 -10.08 -26.86 3.83
CA ALA A 129 -8.76 -27.21 3.34
C ALA A 129 -8.17 -28.44 4.02
N ARG A 130 -8.43 -28.60 5.34
CA ARG A 130 -8.06 -29.79 6.08
C ARG A 130 -8.80 -31.04 5.59
N SER A 131 -10.05 -30.94 5.17
CA SER A 131 -10.82 -32.09 4.64
C SER A 131 -10.27 -32.58 3.30
N MET A 132 -9.64 -31.70 2.51
CA MET A 132 -9.03 -32.06 1.22
C MET A 132 -7.70 -32.83 1.36
N ILE A 133 -7.11 -32.90 2.56
CA ILE A 133 -5.86 -33.63 2.80
C ILE A 133 -6.11 -35.12 2.68
N THR A 134 -5.68 -35.70 1.56
CA THR A 134 -5.70 -37.14 1.28
C THR A 134 -4.27 -37.61 0.96
N PRO A 135 -3.98 -38.94 1.09
CA PRO A 135 -2.64 -39.46 0.80
C PRO A 135 -2.15 -39.21 -0.63
N LYS A 136 -3.07 -39.10 -1.60
CA LYS A 136 -2.78 -38.83 -3.01
C LYS A 136 -2.71 -37.35 -3.33
N PHE A 137 -3.01 -36.45 -2.39
CA PHE A 137 -3.07 -35.02 -2.63
C PHE A 137 -1.69 -34.41 -2.82
N GLY A 138 -1.46 -33.82 -4.00
CA GLY A 138 -0.20 -33.14 -4.36
C GLY A 138 -0.07 -31.75 -3.74
N ALA A 139 -0.01 -31.66 -2.40
CA ALA A 139 0.07 -30.39 -1.67
C ALA A 139 1.22 -29.49 -2.13
N ARG A 140 2.35 -30.07 -2.53
CA ARG A 140 3.51 -29.35 -3.05
C ARG A 140 3.16 -28.57 -4.30
N TYR A 141 2.52 -29.18 -5.28
CA TYR A 141 2.13 -28.51 -6.53
C TYR A 141 1.17 -27.35 -6.29
N SER A 142 0.21 -27.54 -5.37
CA SER A 142 -0.73 -26.48 -5.01
C SER A 142 -0.05 -25.28 -4.38
N VAL A 143 0.92 -25.51 -3.49
CA VAL A 143 1.72 -24.45 -2.86
C VAL A 143 2.61 -23.77 -3.88
N GLU A 144 3.36 -24.52 -4.69
CA GLU A 144 4.24 -23.99 -5.74
C GLU A 144 3.47 -23.17 -6.77
N TYR A 145 2.26 -23.60 -7.16
CA TYR A 145 1.42 -22.85 -8.09
C TYR A 145 1.01 -21.46 -7.53
N ILE A 146 0.62 -21.41 -6.25
CA ILE A 146 0.25 -20.14 -5.59
C ILE A 146 1.47 -19.23 -5.47
N PHE A 147 2.64 -19.75 -5.06
CA PHE A 147 3.87 -18.98 -4.98
C PHE A 147 4.32 -18.43 -6.34
N ASN A 148 4.29 -19.26 -7.37
CA ASN A 148 4.63 -18.83 -8.72
C ASN A 148 3.68 -17.75 -9.23
N GLY A 149 2.38 -17.88 -8.97
CA GLY A 149 1.40 -16.84 -9.27
C GLY A 149 1.71 -15.51 -8.57
N PHE A 150 2.03 -15.58 -7.28
CA PHE A 150 2.41 -14.40 -6.50
C PHE A 150 3.71 -13.76 -7.00
N LEU A 151 4.73 -14.55 -7.29
CA LEU A 151 6.00 -14.08 -7.84
C LEU A 151 5.80 -13.43 -9.22
N PHE A 152 5.01 -14.06 -10.09
CA PHE A 152 4.68 -13.49 -11.40
C PHE A 152 3.96 -12.13 -11.27
N PHE A 153 2.97 -12.05 -10.40
CA PHE A 153 2.23 -10.81 -10.15
C PHE A 153 3.14 -9.71 -9.58
N SER A 154 3.98 -10.03 -8.59
CA SER A 154 4.94 -9.09 -8.01
C SER A 154 5.97 -8.61 -9.03
N SER A 155 6.48 -9.52 -9.86
CA SER A 155 7.41 -9.18 -10.95
C SER A 155 6.75 -8.26 -11.98
N THR A 156 5.50 -8.52 -12.33
CA THR A 156 4.75 -7.66 -13.27
C THR A 156 4.58 -6.24 -12.71
N ILE A 157 4.21 -6.11 -11.44
CA ILE A 157 4.11 -4.79 -10.78
C ILE A 157 5.47 -4.08 -10.79
N ALA A 158 6.55 -4.78 -10.46
CA ALA A 158 7.88 -4.20 -10.46
C ALA A 158 8.29 -3.66 -11.85
N ILE A 159 8.00 -4.44 -12.91
CA ILE A 159 8.27 -4.02 -14.30
C ILE A 159 7.43 -2.79 -14.65
N LEU A 160 6.12 -2.82 -14.38
CA LEU A 160 5.23 -1.69 -14.66
C LEU A 160 5.65 -0.42 -13.91
N THR A 161 6.05 -0.55 -12.64
CA THR A 161 6.57 0.57 -11.84
C THR A 161 7.84 1.14 -12.45
N THR A 162 8.77 0.28 -12.86
CA THR A 162 10.01 0.71 -13.52
C THR A 162 9.73 1.46 -14.82
N ILE A 163 8.82 0.93 -15.65
CA ILE A 163 8.39 1.60 -16.89
C ILE A 163 7.75 2.96 -16.55
N GLY A 164 6.88 3.01 -15.55
CA GLY A 164 6.24 4.26 -15.09
C GLY A 164 7.25 5.31 -14.67
N ILE A 165 8.27 4.93 -13.90
CA ILE A 165 9.34 5.83 -13.49
C ILE A 165 10.12 6.36 -14.70
N VAL A 166 10.49 5.48 -15.64
CA VAL A 166 11.22 5.87 -16.85
C VAL A 166 10.39 6.84 -17.70
N LEU A 167 9.10 6.55 -17.89
CA LEU A 167 8.22 7.42 -18.66
C LEU A 167 8.01 8.78 -17.97
N SER A 168 7.86 8.80 -16.64
CA SER A 168 7.74 10.05 -15.88
C SER A 168 9.00 10.91 -16.01
N LEU A 169 10.17 10.32 -15.78
CA LEU A 169 11.45 11.03 -15.92
C LEU A 169 11.69 11.52 -17.36
N PHE A 170 11.30 10.71 -18.35
CA PHE A 170 11.39 11.11 -19.74
C PHE A 170 10.50 12.31 -20.05
N TYR A 171 9.25 12.29 -19.59
CA TYR A 171 8.32 13.40 -19.77
C TYR A 171 8.81 14.68 -19.09
N GLU A 172 9.27 14.60 -17.84
CA GLU A 172 9.84 15.73 -17.11
C GLU A 172 11.12 16.26 -17.78
N SER A 173 11.93 15.36 -18.33
CA SER A 173 13.13 15.73 -19.11
C SER A 173 12.77 16.52 -20.35
N LEU A 174 11.73 16.14 -21.09
CA LEU A 174 11.29 16.90 -22.27
C LEU A 174 10.84 18.32 -21.88
N LEU A 175 10.03 18.45 -20.81
CA LEU A 175 9.60 19.74 -20.28
C LEU A 175 10.78 20.61 -19.84
N PHE A 176 11.79 20.03 -19.23
CA PHE A 176 13.00 20.74 -18.84
C PHE A 176 13.77 21.26 -20.06
N PHE A 177 13.94 20.44 -21.10
CA PHE A 177 14.67 20.83 -22.32
C PHE A 177 13.90 21.80 -23.23
N GLU A 178 12.60 22.00 -23.03
CA GLU A 178 11.87 23.11 -23.63
C GLU A 178 12.33 24.49 -23.09
N GLN A 179 12.77 24.50 -21.82
CA GLN A 179 13.20 25.75 -21.15
C GLN A 179 14.71 25.94 -21.15
N VAL A 180 15.49 24.86 -21.16
CA VAL A 180 16.96 24.89 -21.08
C VAL A 180 17.55 24.18 -22.30
N PRO A 181 18.32 24.88 -23.15
CA PRO A 181 18.98 24.27 -24.29
C PRO A 181 19.88 23.09 -23.87
N VAL A 182 19.83 21.99 -24.61
CA VAL A 182 20.62 20.78 -24.31
C VAL A 182 22.12 21.06 -24.26
N THR A 183 22.60 21.97 -25.11
CA THR A 183 24.01 22.39 -25.14
C THR A 183 24.44 23.09 -23.86
N ASP A 184 23.59 23.99 -23.34
CA ASP A 184 23.85 24.72 -22.10
C ASP A 184 23.81 23.84 -20.89
N PHE A 185 22.93 22.81 -20.91
CA PHE A 185 22.90 21.79 -19.88
C PHE A 185 24.16 20.94 -19.89
N LEU A 186 24.55 20.36 -21.04
CA LEU A 186 25.64 19.38 -21.11
C LEU A 186 27.03 20.03 -20.89
N PHE A 187 27.23 21.25 -21.37
CA PHE A 187 28.54 21.94 -21.33
C PHE A 187 28.62 23.09 -20.35
N GLY A 188 27.52 23.39 -19.66
CA GLY A 188 27.48 24.45 -18.66
C GLY A 188 28.38 24.16 -17.46
N LEU A 189 29.18 25.16 -17.07
CA LEU A 189 30.13 25.10 -15.96
C LEU A 189 29.56 25.63 -14.66
N LYS A 190 28.32 26.12 -14.65
CA LYS A 190 27.69 26.71 -13.47
C LYS A 190 26.43 25.91 -13.11
N TRP A 191 26.26 25.60 -11.83
CA TRP A 191 25.09 24.94 -11.31
C TRP A 191 24.47 25.78 -10.20
N TYR A 192 23.39 26.49 -10.54
CA TYR A 192 22.58 27.27 -9.61
C TYR A 192 21.09 27.00 -9.89
N PRO A 193 20.49 25.94 -9.33
CA PRO A 193 19.10 25.57 -9.61
C PRO A 193 18.07 26.46 -8.91
N GLN A 194 18.52 27.39 -8.06
CA GLN A 194 17.62 28.30 -7.35
C GLN A 194 17.11 29.37 -8.29
N ILE A 195 15.84 29.24 -8.66
CA ILE A 195 15.11 30.26 -9.42
C ILE A 195 14.53 31.27 -8.42
N ALA A 196 14.64 32.59 -8.69
CA ALA A 196 14.02 33.59 -7.88
C ALA A 196 12.49 33.43 -7.87
N ILE A 197 11.92 33.16 -6.70
CA ILE A 197 10.47 32.94 -6.50
C ILE A 197 9.76 34.33 -6.34
N ARG A 198 10.50 35.39 -6.01
CA ARG A 198 9.99 36.74 -5.81
C ARG A 198 10.72 37.74 -6.70
N ALA A 199 9.98 38.72 -7.18
CA ALA A 199 10.50 39.78 -8.06
C ALA A 199 11.56 40.69 -7.41
N ASP A 200 11.67 40.66 -6.06
CA ASP A 200 12.65 41.41 -5.27
C ASP A 200 13.96 40.64 -5.04
N GLN A 201 13.98 39.35 -5.33
CA GLN A 201 15.20 38.58 -5.35
C GLN A 201 15.89 38.78 -6.69
N GLY A 202 17.06 39.44 -6.68
CA GLY A 202 17.84 39.69 -7.89
C GLY A 202 17.90 38.44 -8.75
N ALA A 203 17.24 38.48 -9.90
CA ALA A 203 16.94 37.34 -10.76
C ALA A 203 18.21 36.61 -11.17
N SER A 204 18.51 35.48 -10.55
CA SER A 204 19.32 34.47 -11.18
C SER A 204 18.41 33.69 -12.12
N SER A 205 18.66 33.78 -13.41
CA SER A 205 17.94 33.04 -14.46
C SER A 205 18.14 31.51 -14.35
N GLY A 206 18.65 31.02 -13.22
CA GLY A 206 19.05 29.62 -13.03
C GLY A 206 20.17 29.20 -13.99
N ALA A 207 21.19 28.56 -13.50
CA ALA A 207 22.22 27.96 -14.35
C ALA A 207 22.20 26.46 -14.09
N PHE A 208 21.90 25.67 -15.12
CA PHE A 208 21.69 24.23 -15.04
C PHE A 208 22.81 23.46 -15.74
N GLY A 209 24.07 23.87 -15.58
CA GLY A 209 25.20 23.18 -16.18
C GLY A 209 25.49 21.84 -15.51
N ALA A 210 25.54 20.77 -16.26
CA ALA A 210 25.75 19.41 -15.73
C ALA A 210 27.20 19.11 -15.32
N VAL A 211 28.18 19.81 -15.90
CA VAL A 211 29.62 19.54 -15.69
C VAL A 211 30.03 19.54 -14.21
N PRO A 212 29.66 20.53 -13.37
CA PRO A 212 30.03 20.51 -11.95
C PRO A 212 29.41 19.33 -11.18
N VAL A 213 28.18 18.94 -11.54
CA VAL A 213 27.48 17.82 -10.90
C VAL A 213 28.14 16.49 -11.24
N PHE A 214 28.47 16.27 -12.52
CA PHE A 214 29.19 15.06 -12.94
C PHE A 214 30.61 15.00 -12.35
N ALA A 215 31.34 16.11 -12.35
CA ALA A 215 32.67 16.17 -11.76
C ALA A 215 32.65 15.88 -10.27
N GLY A 216 31.68 16.45 -9.53
CA GLY A 216 31.51 16.17 -8.11
C GLY A 216 31.15 14.70 -7.84
N THR A 217 30.22 14.13 -8.59
CA THR A 217 29.82 12.73 -8.46
C THR A 217 30.98 11.78 -8.76
N PHE A 218 31.75 12.05 -9.84
CA PHE A 218 32.92 11.27 -10.19
C PHE A 218 34.01 11.33 -9.11
N LEU A 219 34.28 12.51 -8.56
CA LEU A 219 35.26 12.70 -7.48
C LEU A 219 34.87 11.91 -6.22
N ILE A 220 33.59 12.01 -5.81
CA ILE A 220 33.09 11.26 -4.64
C ILE A 220 33.17 9.76 -4.88
N ALA A 221 32.79 9.28 -6.07
CA ALA A 221 32.87 7.86 -6.44
C ALA A 221 34.32 7.36 -6.42
N LEU A 222 35.25 8.16 -6.93
CA LEU A 222 36.67 7.82 -6.95
C LEU A 222 37.25 7.73 -5.53
N ILE A 223 36.95 8.69 -4.65
CA ILE A 223 37.35 8.68 -3.25
C ILE A 223 36.78 7.45 -2.53
N ALA A 224 35.48 7.18 -2.72
CA ALA A 224 34.83 6.01 -2.14
C ALA A 224 35.48 4.70 -2.61
N MET A 225 35.80 4.58 -3.88
CA MET A 225 36.45 3.39 -4.45
C MET A 225 37.88 3.20 -3.92
N VAL A 226 38.67 4.27 -3.80
CA VAL A 226 40.03 4.25 -3.25
C VAL A 226 40.06 3.80 -1.78
N ILE A 227 39.01 4.19 -1.02
CA ILE A 227 38.92 3.81 0.40
C ILE A 227 38.28 2.41 0.55
N ALA A 228 37.15 2.17 -0.09
CA ALA A 228 36.41 0.92 0.06
C ALA A 228 37.08 -0.27 -0.63
N GLY A 229 37.79 -0.04 -1.74
CA GLY A 229 38.49 -1.10 -2.47
C GLY A 229 39.52 -1.84 -1.62
N PRO A 230 40.51 -1.16 -1.00
CA PRO A 230 41.46 -1.83 -0.11
C PRO A 230 40.80 -2.50 1.10
N ILE A 231 39.82 -1.83 1.75
CA ILE A 231 39.14 -2.36 2.94
C ILE A 231 38.28 -3.60 2.59
N GLY A 232 37.70 -3.66 1.40
CA GLY A 232 36.89 -4.79 0.99
C GLY A 232 37.67 -5.98 0.42
N LEU A 233 38.96 -5.77 0.07
CA LEU A 233 39.85 -6.81 -0.44
C LEU A 233 40.69 -7.47 0.66
N PHE A 234 40.82 -6.86 1.79
CA PHE A 234 41.53 -7.35 3.00
C PHE A 234 40.59 -7.51 4.18
#